data_381c0a600b8ff2c5b0308c77fa9a34bc
#
_entry.id   381c0a600b8ff2c5b0308c77fa9a34bc
#
_cell.length_a   1.000
_cell.length_b   1.000
_cell.length_c   1.000
_cell.angle_alpha   90.00
_cell.angle_beta   90.00
_cell.angle_gamma   90.00
#
_symmetry.space_group_name_H-M   'P 1'
#
loop_
_entity.id
_entity.type
_entity.pdbx_description
1 polymer ?
#
loop_
_entity_poly.entity_id
_entity_poly.type
_entity_poly.pdbx_seq_one_letter_code
_entity_poly.pdbx_strand_id
1 'polypeptide(L)'
;MITTSTNTNRHPLRAFTLVELMFSMTILMLALGSITGTFMVFAKSSASVGEYVEMSSESRKALELFSRDVRAADGITVIGATSSNGVVYTDQGLNLTFPDYYGDRSVTYSYDPTSGILRRIENYEGTESESNLLTGMQQFKIQIFQAPGDDFESISGPVASVNEWAKSLQLDAELIRTVMALDNTDYIISARFMMRNMN
;
A
#
# COMPACT_ATOMS: atom_id res chain seq x y z
N MET A 1 -55.59 75.03 14.74
CA MET A 1 -55.46 74.29 13.48
C MET A 1 -53.99 74.04 13.32
N ILE A 2 -53.49 72.82 13.62
CA ILE A 2 -52.06 72.46 13.63
C ILE A 2 -51.86 71.58 12.40
N THR A 3 -51.15 72.10 11.37
CA THR A 3 -50.78 71.37 10.21
C THR A 3 -49.37 70.69 10.45
N THR A 4 -49.37 69.37 10.68
CA THR A 4 -48.14 68.58 10.76
C THR A 4 -47.68 68.29 9.35
N SER A 5 -46.55 68.93 8.96
CA SER A 5 -45.83 68.60 7.70
C SER A 5 -44.98 67.35 7.92
N THR A 6 -45.35 66.23 7.33
CA THR A 6 -44.51 64.99 7.25
C THR A 6 -43.51 65.16 6.12
N ASN A 7 -42.25 65.43 6.45
CA ASN A 7 -41.12 65.48 5.53
C ASN A 7 -40.67 64.03 5.25
N THR A 8 -41.14 63.43 4.16
CA THR A 8 -40.70 62.13 3.66
C THR A 8 -39.42 62.31 2.87
N ASN A 9 -38.28 62.12 3.55
CA ASN A 9 -36.96 62.00 2.88
C ASN A 9 -36.96 60.75 2.01
N ARG A 10 -37.32 60.89 0.74
CA ARG A 10 -37.18 59.85 -0.27
C ARG A 10 -35.71 59.84 -0.71
N HIS A 11 -34.94 58.90 -0.19
CA HIS A 11 -33.61 58.60 -0.74
C HIS A 11 -33.78 58.12 -2.19
N PRO A 12 -33.07 58.74 -3.17
CA PRO A 12 -33.12 58.29 -4.55
C PRO A 12 -32.57 56.85 -4.63
N LEU A 13 -33.40 55.90 -5.04
CA LEU A 13 -32.98 54.56 -5.36
C LEU A 13 -32.07 54.67 -6.58
N ARG A 14 -30.78 54.50 -6.37
CA ARG A 14 -29.81 54.44 -7.49
C ARG A 14 -30.04 53.12 -8.23
N ALA A 15 -30.50 53.18 -9.49
CA ALA A 15 -30.61 52.04 -10.35
C ALA A 15 -29.21 51.67 -10.88
N PHE A 16 -28.85 50.40 -10.85
CA PHE A 16 -27.60 49.91 -11.45
C PHE A 16 -27.56 50.14 -12.96
N THR A 17 -26.40 50.54 -13.44
CA THR A 17 -26.20 50.63 -14.89
C THR A 17 -25.99 49.25 -15.50
N LEU A 18 -26.40 49.04 -16.77
CA LEU A 18 -26.20 47.78 -17.47
C LEU A 18 -24.70 47.38 -17.49
N VAL A 19 -23.81 48.34 -17.65
CA VAL A 19 -22.36 48.14 -17.63
C VAL A 19 -21.86 47.63 -16.26
N GLU A 20 -22.35 48.18 -15.16
CA GLU A 20 -21.99 47.76 -13.81
C GLU A 20 -22.43 46.32 -13.51
N LEU A 21 -23.60 45.93 -14.05
CA LEU A 21 -24.08 44.55 -13.96
C LEU A 21 -23.22 43.57 -14.75
N MET A 22 -22.77 43.95 -15.97
CA MET A 22 -21.84 43.14 -16.76
C MET A 22 -20.48 42.96 -16.09
N PHE A 23 -19.92 44.02 -15.50
CA PHE A 23 -18.67 43.93 -14.75
C PHE A 23 -18.80 43.05 -13.52
N SER A 24 -19.90 43.18 -12.79
CA SER A 24 -20.15 42.36 -11.59
C SER A 24 -20.27 40.89 -11.95
N MET A 25 -20.97 40.53 -13.07
CA MET A 25 -21.05 39.16 -13.53
C MET A 25 -19.72 38.57 -13.96
N THR A 26 -18.84 39.33 -14.64
CA THR A 26 -17.52 38.85 -15.06
C THR A 26 -16.62 38.60 -13.85
N ILE A 27 -16.61 39.49 -12.86
CA ILE A 27 -15.85 39.31 -11.62
C ILE A 27 -16.38 38.09 -10.85
N LEU A 28 -17.69 37.92 -10.77
CA LEU A 28 -18.30 36.79 -10.10
C LEU A 28 -17.92 35.45 -10.78
N MET A 29 -17.93 35.39 -12.12
CA MET A 29 -17.51 34.19 -12.87
C MET A 29 -16.03 33.87 -12.63
N LEU A 30 -15.15 34.85 -12.62
CA LEU A 30 -13.73 34.65 -12.30
C LEU A 30 -13.55 34.15 -10.87
N ALA A 31 -14.25 34.73 -9.91
CA ALA A 31 -14.18 34.32 -8.52
C ALA A 31 -14.68 32.85 -8.33
N LEU A 32 -15.82 32.52 -8.92
CA LEU A 32 -16.36 31.15 -8.87
C LEU A 32 -15.43 30.15 -9.56
N GLY A 33 -14.86 30.50 -10.72
CA GLY A 33 -13.88 29.67 -11.41
C GLY A 33 -12.63 29.38 -10.59
N SER A 34 -12.11 30.39 -9.91
CA SER A 34 -10.95 30.26 -9.02
C SER A 34 -11.25 29.37 -7.80
N ILE A 35 -12.41 29.55 -7.17
CA ILE A 35 -12.84 28.73 -6.03
C ILE A 35 -13.00 27.27 -6.46
N THR A 36 -13.68 27.03 -7.58
CA THR A 36 -13.90 25.67 -8.11
C THR A 36 -12.57 24.99 -8.45
N GLY A 37 -11.64 25.70 -9.07
CA GLY A 37 -10.30 25.20 -9.39
C GLY A 37 -9.52 24.80 -8.14
N THR A 38 -9.53 25.65 -7.12
CA THR A 38 -8.87 25.37 -5.82
C THR A 38 -9.50 24.16 -5.15
N PHE A 39 -10.82 24.03 -5.18
CA PHE A 39 -11.53 22.89 -4.60
C PHE A 39 -11.16 21.57 -5.29
N MET A 40 -11.00 21.60 -6.61
CA MET A 40 -10.61 20.41 -7.39
C MET A 40 -9.19 19.94 -7.05
N VAL A 41 -8.24 20.88 -6.88
CA VAL A 41 -6.86 20.56 -6.45
C VAL A 41 -6.87 19.99 -5.04
N PHE A 42 -7.63 20.60 -4.13
CA PHE A 42 -7.75 20.12 -2.75
C PHE A 42 -8.38 18.72 -2.69
N ALA A 43 -9.44 18.46 -3.45
CA ALA A 43 -10.08 17.14 -3.50
C ALA A 43 -9.12 16.06 -4.00
N LYS A 44 -8.34 16.34 -5.07
CA LYS A 44 -7.31 15.43 -5.56
C LYS A 44 -6.22 15.15 -4.52
N SER A 45 -5.72 16.18 -3.87
CA SER A 45 -4.70 16.04 -2.82
C SER A 45 -5.22 15.23 -1.63
N SER A 46 -6.46 15.47 -1.21
CA SER A 46 -7.09 14.73 -0.11
C SER A 46 -7.28 13.25 -0.44
N ALA A 47 -7.72 12.93 -1.67
CA ALA A 47 -7.86 11.56 -2.13
C ALA A 47 -6.50 10.84 -2.16
N SER A 48 -5.45 11.50 -2.64
CA SER A 48 -4.08 10.97 -2.67
C SER A 48 -3.56 10.64 -1.27
N VAL A 49 -3.78 11.52 -0.29
CA VAL A 49 -3.39 11.27 1.11
C VAL A 49 -4.18 10.10 1.69
N GLY A 50 -5.46 9.98 1.37
CA GLY A 50 -6.30 8.86 1.81
C GLY A 50 -5.74 7.50 1.36
N GLU A 51 -5.41 7.37 0.09
CA GLU A 51 -4.81 6.15 -0.47
C GLU A 51 -3.44 5.84 0.13
N TYR A 52 -2.62 6.85 0.38
CA TYR A 52 -1.32 6.65 1.04
C TYR A 52 -1.48 6.11 2.47
N VAL A 53 -2.44 6.62 3.23
CA VAL A 53 -2.75 6.12 4.58
C VAL A 53 -3.24 4.68 4.53
N GLU A 54 -4.09 4.34 3.56
CA GLU A 54 -4.59 2.99 3.36
C GLU A 54 -3.45 2.02 3.00
N MET A 55 -2.60 2.35 2.01
CA MET A 55 -1.41 1.55 1.67
C MET A 55 -0.49 1.35 2.88
N SER A 56 -0.25 2.39 3.67
CA SER A 56 0.57 2.31 4.88
C SER A 56 -0.04 1.37 5.93
N SER A 57 -1.37 1.42 6.10
CA SER A 57 -2.09 0.55 7.04
C SER A 57 -2.06 -0.91 6.59
N GLU A 58 -2.33 -1.18 5.32
CA GLU A 58 -2.25 -2.54 4.73
C GLU A 58 -0.84 -3.10 4.85
N SER A 59 0.18 -2.29 4.54
CA SER A 59 1.58 -2.69 4.60
C SER A 59 2.01 -3.07 6.02
N ARG A 60 1.60 -2.29 7.02
CA ARG A 60 1.89 -2.62 8.44
C ARG A 60 1.23 -3.93 8.85
N LYS A 61 -0.02 -4.14 8.49
CA LYS A 61 -0.75 -5.38 8.78
C LYS A 61 -0.10 -6.59 8.08
N ALA A 62 0.28 -6.43 6.82
CA ALA A 62 0.98 -7.47 6.06
C ALA A 62 2.32 -7.84 6.68
N LEU A 63 3.13 -6.84 7.05
CA LEU A 63 4.42 -7.04 7.71
C LEU A 63 4.28 -7.69 9.09
N GLU A 64 3.26 -7.33 9.85
CA GLU A 64 2.98 -7.93 11.16
C GLU A 64 2.65 -9.42 11.02
N LEU A 65 1.73 -9.78 10.10
CA LEU A 65 1.38 -11.16 9.81
C LEU A 65 2.59 -11.95 9.31
N PHE A 66 3.33 -11.39 8.35
CA PHE A 66 4.53 -12.01 7.80
C PHE A 66 5.60 -12.23 8.87
N SER A 67 5.87 -11.23 9.70
CA SER A 67 6.82 -11.33 10.81
C SER A 67 6.43 -12.42 11.81
N ARG A 68 5.15 -12.50 12.14
CA ARG A 68 4.64 -13.52 13.05
C ARG A 68 4.83 -14.92 12.49
N ASP A 69 4.45 -15.12 11.23
CA ASP A 69 4.51 -16.42 10.57
C ASP A 69 5.97 -16.85 10.36
N VAL A 70 6.87 -15.96 9.91
CA VAL A 70 8.31 -16.24 9.75
C VAL A 70 8.98 -16.61 11.08
N ARG A 71 8.61 -15.96 12.18
CA ARG A 71 9.19 -16.27 13.51
C ARG A 71 8.69 -17.58 14.10
N ALA A 72 7.50 -18.01 13.73
CA ALA A 72 6.89 -19.24 14.24
C ALA A 72 7.23 -20.45 13.37
N ALA A 73 7.65 -20.24 12.13
CA ALA A 73 8.02 -21.30 11.20
C ALA A 73 9.29 -22.04 11.62
N ASP A 74 9.33 -23.34 11.35
CA ASP A 74 10.51 -24.23 11.48
C ASP A 74 11.05 -24.67 10.12
N GLY A 75 10.31 -24.44 9.02
CA GLY A 75 10.74 -24.74 7.68
C GLY A 75 10.38 -23.66 6.66
N ILE A 76 11.24 -23.48 5.66
CA ILE A 76 11.03 -22.60 4.51
C ILE A 76 11.29 -23.33 3.22
N THR A 77 10.34 -23.22 2.31
CA THR A 77 10.50 -23.66 0.92
C THR A 77 10.29 -22.44 0.01
N VAL A 78 11.26 -22.15 -0.83
CA VAL A 78 11.24 -20.98 -1.73
C VAL A 78 10.68 -21.39 -3.08
N ILE A 79 9.76 -20.60 -3.62
CA ILE A 79 9.16 -20.81 -4.94
C ILE A 79 9.88 -19.92 -5.95
N GLY A 80 10.35 -20.47 -7.08
CA GLY A 80 11.08 -19.70 -8.09
C GLY A 80 12.46 -19.23 -7.60
N ALA A 81 13.18 -20.09 -6.87
CA ALA A 81 14.44 -19.73 -6.25
C ALA A 81 15.57 -19.49 -7.28
N THR A 82 16.29 -18.39 -7.09
CA THR A 82 17.54 -18.06 -7.80
C THR A 82 18.58 -17.64 -6.79
N SER A 83 19.81 -18.11 -6.90
CA SER A 83 20.87 -17.74 -5.97
C SER A 83 21.97 -16.93 -6.65
N SER A 84 22.52 -15.94 -5.93
CA SER A 84 23.68 -15.18 -6.34
C SER A 84 24.42 -14.64 -5.11
N ASN A 85 25.76 -14.79 -5.08
CA ASN A 85 26.62 -14.23 -4.04
C ASN A 85 26.22 -14.56 -2.59
N GLY A 86 25.80 -15.79 -2.31
CA GLY A 86 25.42 -16.18 -0.95
C GLY A 86 24.03 -15.73 -0.51
N VAL A 87 23.19 -15.28 -1.43
CA VAL A 87 21.80 -14.89 -1.17
C VAL A 87 20.87 -15.62 -2.10
N VAL A 88 19.79 -16.20 -1.58
CA VAL A 88 18.71 -16.76 -2.36
C VAL A 88 17.63 -15.71 -2.56
N TYR A 89 17.17 -15.57 -3.78
CA TYR A 89 16.15 -14.61 -4.18
C TYR A 89 14.92 -15.32 -4.72
N THR A 90 13.76 -14.75 -4.46
CA THR A 90 12.52 -15.09 -5.16
C THR A 90 11.67 -13.85 -5.39
N ASP A 91 11.01 -13.82 -6.54
CA ASP A 91 9.98 -12.86 -6.92
C ASP A 91 8.59 -13.51 -7.03
N GLN A 92 8.47 -14.80 -6.69
CA GLN A 92 7.21 -15.55 -6.78
C GLN A 92 6.59 -15.81 -5.41
N GLY A 93 7.38 -16.24 -4.44
CA GLY A 93 6.88 -16.48 -3.11
C GLY A 93 7.63 -17.51 -2.28
N LEU A 94 7.09 -17.85 -1.13
CA LEU A 94 7.63 -18.86 -0.23
C LEU A 94 6.50 -19.62 0.48
N ASN A 95 6.82 -20.83 0.91
CA ASN A 95 6.00 -21.63 1.79
C ASN A 95 6.70 -21.78 3.14
N LEU A 96 5.97 -21.55 4.21
CA LEU A 96 6.40 -21.72 5.60
C LEU A 96 5.70 -22.95 6.18
N THR A 97 6.48 -23.84 6.78
CA THR A 97 5.96 -24.97 7.58
C THR A 97 6.14 -24.66 9.06
N PHE A 98 5.28 -25.27 9.88
CA PHE A 98 5.25 -25.00 11.31
C PHE A 98 5.48 -26.29 12.10
N PRO A 99 6.02 -26.18 13.34
CA PRO A 99 6.21 -27.36 14.19
C PRO A 99 4.93 -28.14 14.45
N ASP A 100 5.05 -29.45 14.62
CA ASP A 100 3.93 -30.40 14.83
C ASP A 100 2.98 -30.00 15.98
N TYR A 101 3.44 -29.27 16.98
CA TYR A 101 2.57 -28.80 18.07
C TYR A 101 1.55 -27.72 17.64
N TYR A 102 1.67 -27.18 16.42
CA TYR A 102 0.65 -26.33 15.79
C TYR A 102 -0.33 -27.13 14.90
N GLY A 103 -0.23 -28.46 14.84
CA GLY A 103 -0.94 -29.30 13.88
C GLY A 103 -0.30 -29.25 12.50
N ASP A 104 -0.90 -29.93 11.52
CA ASP A 104 -0.45 -29.86 10.11
C ASP A 104 -0.82 -28.50 9.53
N ARG A 105 0.10 -27.56 9.72
CA ARG A 105 -0.07 -26.16 9.30
C ARG A 105 1.04 -25.72 8.36
N SER A 106 0.64 -25.10 7.26
CA SER A 106 1.55 -24.40 6.34
C SER A 106 0.96 -23.07 5.90
N VAL A 107 1.82 -22.11 5.57
CA VAL A 107 1.42 -20.80 5.05
C VAL A 107 2.24 -20.49 3.82
N THR A 108 1.57 -20.30 2.70
CA THR A 108 2.19 -19.90 1.43
C THR A 108 1.95 -18.41 1.19
N TYR A 109 3.02 -17.69 0.95
CA TYR A 109 3.02 -16.33 0.43
C TYR A 109 3.28 -16.39 -1.06
N SER A 110 2.34 -15.99 -1.89
CA SER A 110 2.42 -16.04 -3.34
C SER A 110 2.16 -14.68 -3.95
N TYR A 111 3.07 -14.22 -4.79
CA TYR A 111 2.93 -12.99 -5.55
C TYR A 111 2.55 -13.30 -6.99
N ASP A 112 1.51 -12.63 -7.46
CA ASP A 112 1.08 -12.66 -8.86
C ASP A 112 1.45 -11.34 -9.54
N PRO A 113 2.46 -11.33 -10.42
CA PRO A 113 2.90 -10.11 -11.10
C PRO A 113 1.86 -9.56 -12.08
N THR A 114 0.92 -10.39 -12.54
CA THR A 114 -0.13 -9.97 -13.47
C THR A 114 -1.19 -9.12 -12.79
N SER A 115 -1.60 -9.52 -11.58
CA SER A 115 -2.59 -8.79 -10.80
C SER A 115 -1.98 -7.79 -9.80
N GLY A 116 -0.66 -7.88 -9.55
CA GLY A 116 0.02 -7.08 -8.53
C GLY A 116 -0.47 -7.38 -7.11
N ILE A 117 -0.84 -8.63 -6.83
CA ILE A 117 -1.41 -9.05 -5.53
C ILE A 117 -0.45 -10.00 -4.83
N LEU A 118 -0.15 -9.71 -3.57
CA LEU A 118 0.46 -10.65 -2.64
C LEU A 118 -0.64 -11.36 -1.85
N ARG A 119 -0.69 -12.68 -1.98
CA ARG A 119 -1.66 -13.55 -1.30
C ARG A 119 -1.01 -14.32 -0.18
N ARG A 120 -1.75 -14.52 0.88
CA ARG A 120 -1.42 -15.42 1.96
C ARG A 120 -2.42 -16.56 1.95
N ILE A 121 -1.93 -17.76 1.74
CA ILE A 121 -2.72 -19.00 1.71
C ILE A 121 -2.30 -19.81 2.92
N GLU A 122 -3.21 -20.01 3.85
CA GLU A 122 -3.00 -20.81 5.05
C GLU A 122 -3.70 -22.14 4.90
N ASN A 123 -2.96 -23.22 5.03
CA ASN A 123 -3.50 -24.57 5.11
C ASN A 123 -3.37 -25.06 6.56
N TYR A 124 -4.48 -25.39 7.17
CA TYR A 124 -4.55 -25.94 8.52
C TYR A 124 -5.40 -27.22 8.50
N GLU A 125 -4.78 -28.35 8.82
CA GLU A 125 -5.44 -29.67 8.82
C GLU A 125 -6.22 -29.98 7.53
N GLY A 126 -5.66 -29.59 6.38
CA GLY A 126 -6.29 -29.77 5.07
C GLY A 126 -7.35 -28.74 4.71
N THR A 127 -7.61 -27.76 5.57
CA THR A 127 -8.51 -26.64 5.27
C THR A 127 -7.70 -25.44 4.79
N GLU A 128 -7.97 -25.01 3.57
CA GLU A 128 -7.29 -23.87 2.94
C GLU A 128 -8.06 -22.57 3.15
N SER A 129 -7.36 -21.51 3.56
CA SER A 129 -7.90 -20.15 3.70
C SER A 129 -7.00 -19.19 2.97
N GLU A 130 -7.54 -18.46 2.00
CA GLU A 130 -6.82 -17.46 1.20
C GLU A 130 -7.20 -16.04 1.61
N SER A 131 -6.20 -15.16 1.68
CA SER A 131 -6.39 -13.73 1.94
C SER A 131 -5.42 -12.88 1.12
N ASN A 132 -5.93 -11.80 0.54
CA ASN A 132 -5.09 -10.80 -0.09
C ASN A 132 -4.44 -9.93 0.99
N LEU A 133 -3.11 -9.86 1.00
CA LEU A 133 -2.36 -9.07 1.97
C LEU A 133 -2.05 -7.67 1.45
N LEU A 134 -1.57 -7.59 0.22
CA LEU A 134 -1.18 -6.36 -0.44
C LEU A 134 -1.71 -6.35 -1.86
N THR A 135 -2.15 -5.20 -2.32
CA THR A 135 -2.64 -4.96 -3.67
C THR A 135 -1.92 -3.77 -4.29
N GLY A 136 -1.84 -3.73 -5.63
CA GLY A 136 -1.14 -2.66 -6.35
C GLY A 136 0.38 -2.75 -6.24
N MET A 137 0.93 -3.95 -6.10
CA MET A 137 2.37 -4.16 -6.07
C MET A 137 2.93 -4.16 -7.49
N GLN A 138 4.01 -3.42 -7.70
CA GLN A 138 4.79 -3.47 -8.94
C GLN A 138 6.00 -4.37 -8.83
N GLN A 139 6.62 -4.42 -7.67
CA GLN A 139 7.77 -5.26 -7.40
C GLN A 139 7.60 -6.01 -6.09
N PHE A 140 8.04 -7.24 -6.10
CA PHE A 140 8.11 -8.11 -4.95
C PHE A 140 9.41 -8.89 -5.00
N LYS A 141 10.14 -8.90 -3.90
CA LYS A 141 11.38 -9.65 -3.78
C LYS A 141 11.57 -10.12 -2.35
N ILE A 142 11.86 -11.39 -2.22
CA ILE A 142 12.32 -11.96 -0.96
C ILE A 142 13.78 -12.34 -1.11
N GLN A 143 14.59 -11.98 -0.12
CA GLN A 143 15.99 -12.33 -0.01
C GLN A 143 16.20 -13.15 1.25
N ILE A 144 16.85 -14.29 1.12
CA ILE A 144 17.15 -15.19 2.24
C ILE A 144 18.65 -15.21 2.43
N PHE A 145 19.06 -14.92 3.66
CA PHE A 145 20.46 -14.81 4.05
C PHE A 145 20.84 -15.95 4.97
N GLN A 146 21.99 -16.49 4.74
CA GLN A 146 22.65 -17.53 5.52
C GLN A 146 23.28 -16.97 6.81
N ALA A 147 23.56 -17.85 7.75
CA ALA A 147 24.42 -17.51 8.90
C ALA A 147 25.85 -17.21 8.41
N PRO A 148 26.55 -16.25 9.05
CA PRO A 148 27.96 -16.00 8.73
C PRO A 148 28.82 -17.24 9.04
N GLY A 149 29.60 -17.68 8.07
CA GLY A 149 30.57 -18.76 8.25
C GLY A 149 30.18 -20.11 7.65
N ASP A 150 28.95 -20.26 7.15
CA ASP A 150 28.55 -21.48 6.44
C ASP A 150 28.95 -21.42 4.96
N ASP A 151 29.33 -22.56 4.38
CA ASP A 151 29.59 -22.66 2.96
C ASP A 151 28.29 -22.52 2.16
N PHE A 152 28.32 -21.67 1.15
CA PHE A 152 27.14 -21.39 0.35
C PHE A 152 26.97 -22.41 -0.77
N GLU A 153 25.89 -23.18 -0.73
CA GLU A 153 25.45 -23.96 -1.87
C GLU A 153 24.61 -23.09 -2.83
N SER A 154 24.97 -23.15 -4.12
CA SER A 154 24.18 -22.46 -5.14
C SER A 154 22.85 -23.19 -5.34
N ILE A 155 21.76 -22.54 -5.01
CA ILE A 155 20.40 -23.07 -5.15
C ILE A 155 19.75 -22.43 -6.37
N SER A 156 19.27 -23.26 -7.27
CA SER A 156 18.42 -22.82 -8.37
C SER A 156 17.37 -23.89 -8.68
N GLY A 157 16.13 -23.45 -8.86
CA GLY A 157 15.05 -24.37 -9.19
C GLY A 157 13.66 -23.78 -8.94
N PRO A 158 12.62 -24.46 -9.41
CA PRO A 158 11.25 -24.03 -9.22
C PRO A 158 10.82 -24.04 -7.74
N VAL A 159 11.40 -24.93 -6.95
CA VAL A 159 11.18 -25.06 -5.50
C VAL A 159 12.50 -25.48 -4.84
N ALA A 160 12.91 -24.78 -3.78
CA ALA A 160 14.11 -25.10 -3.03
C ALA A 160 13.85 -24.99 -1.52
N SER A 161 14.23 -26.02 -0.75
CA SER A 161 14.23 -25.99 0.71
C SER A 161 15.50 -25.32 1.20
N VAL A 162 15.35 -24.40 2.15
CA VAL A 162 16.46 -23.62 2.71
C VAL A 162 16.57 -23.74 4.25
N ASN A 163 15.96 -24.77 4.80
CA ASN A 163 15.79 -24.94 6.24
C ASN A 163 17.09 -24.99 7.03
N GLU A 164 18.12 -25.63 6.46
CA GLU A 164 19.35 -25.92 7.22
C GLU A 164 20.23 -24.68 7.47
N TRP A 165 20.15 -23.67 6.60
CA TRP A 165 21.06 -22.55 6.63
C TRP A 165 20.42 -21.16 6.66
N ALA A 166 19.10 -21.05 6.44
CA ALA A 166 18.41 -19.78 6.48
C ALA A 166 18.37 -19.19 7.89
N LYS A 167 18.89 -17.98 8.09
CA LYS A 167 18.87 -17.29 9.39
C LYS A 167 18.08 -16.01 9.38
N SER A 168 18.01 -15.32 8.26
CA SER A 168 17.20 -14.13 8.13
C SER A 168 16.61 -14.00 6.73
N LEU A 169 15.44 -13.38 6.69
CA LEU A 169 14.68 -13.15 5.49
C LEU A 169 14.37 -11.66 5.39
N GLN A 170 14.60 -11.08 4.21
CA GLN A 170 14.25 -9.70 3.91
C GLN A 170 13.18 -9.69 2.83
N LEU A 171 12.11 -8.96 3.10
CA LEU A 171 11.03 -8.69 2.17
C LEU A 171 11.21 -7.27 1.63
N ASP A 172 11.27 -7.12 0.33
CA ASP A 172 11.27 -5.85 -0.38
C ASP A 172 10.06 -5.82 -1.32
N ALA A 173 9.26 -4.77 -1.23
CA ALA A 173 8.07 -4.60 -2.04
C ALA A 173 7.86 -3.12 -2.39
N GLU A 174 7.38 -2.87 -3.61
CA GLU A 174 7.02 -1.55 -4.10
C GLU A 174 5.55 -1.54 -4.49
N LEU A 175 4.78 -0.62 -3.88
CA LEU A 175 3.36 -0.48 -4.13
C LEU A 175 3.10 0.84 -4.86
N ILE A 176 2.26 0.77 -5.90
CA ILE A 176 1.79 1.94 -6.64
C ILE A 176 0.27 1.85 -6.78
N ARG A 177 -0.41 2.94 -6.46
CA ARG A 177 -1.85 3.10 -6.72
C ARG A 177 -2.11 4.36 -7.51
N THR A 178 -2.93 4.25 -8.54
CA THR A 178 -3.33 5.38 -9.37
C THR A 178 -4.61 5.99 -8.83
N VAL A 179 -4.56 7.28 -8.45
CA VAL A 179 -5.71 8.04 -7.96
C VAL A 179 -6.02 9.17 -8.92
N MET A 180 -7.23 9.21 -9.47
CA MET A 180 -7.71 10.27 -10.39
C MET A 180 -6.74 10.56 -11.55
N ALA A 181 -6.21 9.52 -12.20
CA ALA A 181 -5.24 9.59 -13.30
C ALA A 181 -3.89 10.24 -12.94
N LEU A 182 -3.55 10.28 -11.68
CA LEU A 182 -2.22 10.61 -11.18
C LEU A 182 -1.64 9.33 -10.56
N ASP A 183 -0.46 8.94 -10.99
CA ASP A 183 0.29 7.88 -10.34
C ASP A 183 0.70 8.41 -8.97
N ASN A 184 0.20 7.75 -7.96
CA ASN A 184 0.44 8.17 -6.60
C ASN A 184 1.59 7.36 -6.05
N THR A 185 2.55 8.05 -5.62
CA THR A 185 3.66 7.77 -4.73
C THR A 185 3.98 6.29 -4.49
N ASP A 186 5.14 5.90 -4.94
CA ASP A 186 5.77 4.64 -4.62
C ASP A 186 5.87 4.48 -3.10
N TYR A 187 5.22 3.48 -2.55
CA TYR A 187 5.40 3.09 -1.16
C TYR A 187 6.34 1.89 -1.12
N ILE A 188 7.57 2.13 -0.66
CA ILE A 188 8.59 1.08 -0.57
C ILE A 188 8.53 0.45 0.81
N ILE A 189 8.35 -0.87 0.84
CA ILE A 189 8.44 -1.69 2.03
C ILE A 189 9.76 -2.44 1.97
N SER A 190 10.59 -2.28 3.00
CA SER A 190 11.76 -3.12 3.19
C SER A 190 11.85 -3.51 4.66
N ALA A 191 11.78 -4.80 4.94
CA ALA A 191 11.84 -5.31 6.30
C ALA A 191 12.61 -6.62 6.37
N ARG A 192 13.47 -6.75 7.39
CA ARG A 192 14.27 -7.95 7.65
C ARG A 192 13.79 -8.65 8.92
N PHE A 193 13.61 -9.95 8.82
CA PHE A 193 13.13 -10.80 9.89
C PHE A 193 14.15 -11.87 10.22
N MET A 194 14.38 -12.09 11.50
CA MET A 194 15.22 -13.21 11.97
C MET A 194 14.32 -14.41 12.29
N MET A 195 14.75 -15.56 11.82
CA MET A 195 14.08 -16.83 12.09
C MET A 195 14.53 -17.37 13.44
N ARG A 196 13.60 -17.83 14.24
CA ARG A 196 13.87 -18.20 15.63
C ARG A 196 14.07 -19.71 15.83
N ASN A 197 13.43 -20.51 15.01
CA ASN A 197 13.32 -21.97 15.21
C ASN A 197 14.17 -22.81 14.25
N MET A 198 15.01 -22.20 13.43
CA MET A 198 15.94 -22.94 12.59
C MET A 198 17.26 -23.16 13.31
N ASN A 199 17.52 -24.42 13.68
CA ASN A 199 18.78 -24.90 14.25
C ASN A 199 19.62 -25.54 13.15
#